data_fbde98ccd9701e778783e33c84e4c7fe
#
_entry.id   fbde98ccd9701e778783e33c84e4c7fe
#
_cell.length_a   1.000
_cell.length_b   1.000
_cell.length_c   1.000
_cell.angle_alpha   90.00
_cell.angle_beta   90.00
_cell.angle_gamma   90.00
#
_symmetry.space_group_name_H-M   'P 1'
#
loop_
_entity.id
_entity.type
_entity.pdbx_description
1 polymer ?
#
loop_
_entity_poly.entity_id
_entity_poly.type
_entity_poly.pdbx_seq_one_letter_code
_entity_poly.pdbx_strand_id
1 'polypeptide(L)'
;MAGMAPEGSQYDTKSFDTKLNAFADGQEFFTSYDEVHETFDDMGLKEDLLRGIYAYGFEKPSAIQQRGIVPFCKGHDVIEQAQSGTGKTATFCSGILQQLDCNNKNVNCQALVLAPTRELAQQIEKVMRALGDYLKVKVHACVGGTSVREDEHILSLGVHVVVGTPGRVYAMLQKRYLRSDGIKMFVLDEADEMLSRGFKDQIYDIFQLLPSQQVQVGVFSATMPPEALEITRKFMNKPVRILVKRDELTLEGIKQFYVDVEKDQWKLDTLCDLYETLAITQSVIFVNTRRKVEWLTDQMSARDHTVSATHGDMDQNKRDVIMQEFRSGSSRVLITTDLLARGIDVQQVSLVINYDLPTQPENYLHRIGRSGRFGRKGVSINFVTKEDMSKLYDIQRFYNITIEELPANVSELF
;
A
#
# COMPACT_ATOMS: atom_id res chain seq x y z
N MET A 1 -7.18 -37.67 10.13
CA MET A 1 -6.48 -37.88 8.84
C MET A 1 -6.16 -36.48 8.33
N ALA A 2 -4.90 -36.13 8.37
CA ALA A 2 -4.43 -34.83 7.86
C ALA A 2 -4.56 -34.85 6.34
N GLY A 3 -5.36 -33.94 5.78
CA GLY A 3 -5.51 -33.78 4.35
C GLY A 3 -4.17 -33.37 3.74
N MET A 4 -3.64 -34.17 2.84
CA MET A 4 -2.46 -33.85 2.04
C MET A 4 -2.79 -32.63 1.18
N ALA A 5 -1.95 -31.59 1.29
CA ALA A 5 -2.02 -30.45 0.39
C ALA A 5 -1.83 -30.90 -1.06
N PRO A 6 -2.51 -30.26 -2.05
CA PRO A 6 -2.37 -30.63 -3.47
C PRO A 6 -0.91 -30.57 -3.92
N GLU A 7 -0.47 -31.57 -4.70
CA GLU A 7 0.83 -31.58 -5.36
C GLU A 7 1.00 -30.27 -6.17
N GLY A 8 1.98 -29.47 -5.82
CA GLY A 8 2.25 -28.13 -6.41
C GLY A 8 2.25 -26.99 -5.42
N SER A 9 1.73 -27.18 -4.18
CA SER A 9 1.74 -26.16 -3.11
C SER A 9 3.00 -26.21 -2.22
N GLN A 10 3.92 -27.15 -2.45
CA GLN A 10 5.19 -27.22 -1.72
C GLN A 10 6.13 -26.11 -2.22
N TYR A 11 6.05 -24.98 -1.53
CA TYR A 11 7.00 -23.89 -1.65
C TYR A 11 8.12 -24.10 -0.66
N ASP A 12 9.29 -24.35 -1.16
CA ASP A 12 10.52 -24.24 -0.39
C ASP A 12 10.91 -22.75 -0.33
N THR A 13 10.84 -22.15 0.87
CA THR A 13 11.29 -20.77 1.12
C THR A 13 12.72 -20.55 0.65
N LYS A 14 13.59 -21.56 0.78
CA LYS A 14 14.96 -21.49 0.28
C LYS A 14 15.02 -21.45 -1.25
N SER A 15 14.12 -22.14 -1.96
CA SER A 15 14.06 -22.08 -3.41
C SER A 15 13.45 -20.78 -3.93
N PHE A 16 12.59 -20.13 -3.15
CA PHE A 16 12.03 -18.82 -3.45
C PHE A 16 13.08 -17.73 -3.27
N ASP A 17 13.78 -17.69 -2.13
CA ASP A 17 14.89 -16.78 -1.88
C ASP A 17 16.06 -17.02 -2.84
N THR A 18 16.35 -18.28 -3.18
CA THR A 18 17.40 -18.63 -4.15
C THR A 18 17.04 -18.18 -5.57
N LYS A 19 15.76 -18.26 -5.96
CA LYS A 19 15.29 -17.75 -7.25
C LYS A 19 15.24 -16.24 -7.29
N LEU A 20 14.83 -15.57 -6.22
CA LEU A 20 14.92 -14.12 -6.06
C LEU A 20 16.36 -13.60 -6.16
N ASN A 21 17.32 -14.37 -5.62
CA ASN A 21 18.76 -14.03 -5.67
C ASN A 21 19.46 -14.50 -6.93
N ALA A 22 18.84 -15.36 -7.74
CA ALA A 22 19.41 -15.97 -8.95
C ALA A 22 18.89 -15.33 -10.25
N PHE A 23 18.43 -14.07 -10.20
CA PHE A 23 18.15 -13.32 -11.42
C PHE A 23 19.44 -13.21 -12.24
N ALA A 24 19.37 -13.54 -13.52
CA ALA A 24 20.46 -13.26 -14.43
C ALA A 24 20.76 -11.76 -14.46
N ASP A 25 22.04 -11.39 -14.51
CA ASP A 25 22.46 -10.00 -14.64
C ASP A 25 21.67 -9.30 -15.76
N GLY A 26 20.95 -8.22 -15.43
CA GLY A 26 20.15 -7.44 -16.36
C GLY A 26 18.65 -7.73 -16.41
N GLN A 27 18.11 -8.65 -15.61
CA GLN A 27 16.65 -8.83 -15.47
C GLN A 27 16.09 -8.09 -14.28
N GLU A 28 15.23 -7.10 -14.55
CA GLU A 28 14.54 -6.29 -13.52
C GLU A 28 13.38 -7.03 -12.85
N PHE A 29 12.76 -8.00 -13.56
CA PHE A 29 11.57 -8.72 -13.12
C PHE A 29 11.73 -10.22 -13.20
N PHE A 30 11.21 -10.93 -12.21
CA PHE A 30 10.88 -12.35 -12.32
C PHE A 30 9.37 -12.47 -12.56
N THR A 31 8.98 -13.18 -13.63
CA THR A 31 7.60 -13.57 -13.87
C THR A 31 7.52 -15.05 -14.19
N SER A 32 6.47 -15.71 -13.69
CA SER A 32 6.10 -17.06 -14.09
C SER A 32 5.08 -17.06 -15.25
N TYR A 33 4.83 -15.89 -15.84
CA TYR A 33 3.86 -15.68 -16.92
C TYR A 33 4.54 -14.86 -18.03
N ASP A 34 4.64 -15.43 -19.22
CA ASP A 34 5.52 -14.90 -20.27
C ASP A 34 4.91 -13.75 -21.08
N GLU A 35 3.57 -13.52 -20.98
CA GLU A 35 2.91 -12.45 -21.72
C GLU A 35 3.18 -11.09 -21.09
N VAL A 36 3.60 -10.13 -21.90
CA VAL A 36 3.80 -8.72 -21.55
C VAL A 36 2.98 -7.86 -22.52
N HIS A 37 2.14 -6.98 -22.00
CA HIS A 37 1.26 -6.11 -22.80
C HIS A 37 1.72 -4.66 -22.66
N GLU A 38 2.18 -4.06 -23.75
CA GLU A 38 2.74 -2.69 -23.73
C GLU A 38 1.68 -1.59 -23.65
N THR A 39 0.46 -1.88 -24.06
CA THR A 39 -0.68 -0.95 -24.03
C THR A 39 -1.90 -1.57 -23.34
N PHE A 40 -2.81 -0.75 -22.82
CA PHE A 40 -4.06 -1.24 -22.26
C PHE A 40 -4.97 -1.86 -23.34
N ASP A 41 -4.88 -1.36 -24.57
CA ASP A 41 -5.65 -1.84 -25.72
C ASP A 41 -5.34 -3.30 -26.08
N ASP A 42 -4.07 -3.71 -25.90
CA ASP A 42 -3.62 -5.07 -26.20
C ASP A 42 -4.02 -6.10 -25.14
N MET A 43 -4.57 -5.65 -24.01
CA MET A 43 -4.93 -6.53 -22.88
C MET A 43 -6.28 -7.24 -23.04
N GLY A 44 -7.06 -6.90 -24.09
CA GLY A 44 -8.40 -7.48 -24.33
C GLY A 44 -9.43 -7.10 -23.24
N LEU A 45 -9.31 -5.91 -22.67
CA LEU A 45 -10.22 -5.41 -21.65
C LEU A 45 -11.59 -5.04 -22.26
N LYS A 46 -12.65 -5.10 -21.44
CA LYS A 46 -13.97 -4.59 -21.81
C LYS A 46 -13.86 -3.12 -22.22
N GLU A 47 -14.57 -2.71 -23.26
CA GLU A 47 -14.54 -1.33 -23.79
C GLU A 47 -14.86 -0.30 -22.69
N ASP A 48 -15.88 -0.54 -21.85
CA ASP A 48 -16.25 0.35 -20.76
C ASP A 48 -15.19 0.43 -19.66
N LEU A 49 -14.43 -0.65 -19.42
CA LEU A 49 -13.29 -0.62 -18.50
C LEU A 49 -12.15 0.19 -19.10
N LEU A 50 -11.83 -0.02 -20.36
CA LEU A 50 -10.77 0.70 -21.06
C LEU A 50 -11.06 2.22 -21.07
N ARG A 51 -12.31 2.60 -21.32
CA ARG A 51 -12.77 4.01 -21.21
C ARG A 51 -12.56 4.57 -19.81
N GLY A 52 -12.87 3.79 -18.78
CA GLY A 52 -12.63 4.17 -17.37
C GLY A 52 -11.14 4.37 -17.05
N ILE A 53 -10.28 3.50 -17.55
CA ILE A 53 -8.83 3.59 -17.39
C ILE A 53 -8.28 4.90 -18.01
N TYR A 54 -8.65 5.21 -19.24
CA TYR A 54 -8.21 6.44 -19.89
C TYR A 54 -8.85 7.69 -19.28
N ALA A 55 -10.12 7.63 -18.89
CA ALA A 55 -10.80 8.74 -18.21
C ALA A 55 -10.20 9.05 -16.83
N TYR A 56 -9.62 8.04 -16.15
CA TYR A 56 -8.88 8.21 -14.90
C TYR A 56 -7.53 8.91 -15.11
N GLY A 57 -7.03 8.98 -16.33
CA GLY A 57 -5.77 9.62 -16.70
C GLY A 57 -4.58 8.66 -16.87
N PHE A 58 -4.81 7.36 -16.93
CA PHE A 58 -3.77 6.42 -17.32
C PHE A 58 -3.59 6.43 -18.83
N GLU A 59 -2.37 6.66 -19.30
CA GLU A 59 -2.03 6.68 -20.74
C GLU A 59 -1.36 5.38 -21.17
N LYS A 60 -0.44 4.87 -20.34
CA LYS A 60 0.30 3.63 -20.57
C LYS A 60 0.38 2.80 -19.27
N PRO A 61 0.33 1.47 -19.39
CA PRO A 61 0.49 0.61 -18.23
C PRO A 61 1.93 0.66 -17.72
N SER A 62 2.11 0.70 -16.40
CA SER A 62 3.41 0.52 -15.76
C SER A 62 3.93 -0.91 -15.99
N ALA A 63 5.22 -1.13 -15.77
CA ALA A 63 5.85 -2.44 -15.97
C ALA A 63 5.17 -3.58 -15.17
N ILE A 64 4.64 -3.27 -14.00
CA ILE A 64 3.86 -4.19 -13.17
C ILE A 64 2.49 -4.46 -13.80
N GLN A 65 1.81 -3.42 -14.25
CA GLN A 65 0.49 -3.53 -14.91
C GLN A 65 0.56 -4.32 -16.21
N GLN A 66 1.61 -4.12 -17.01
CA GLN A 66 1.88 -4.86 -18.25
C GLN A 66 1.90 -6.38 -18.05
N ARG A 67 2.28 -6.83 -16.86
CA ARG A 67 2.46 -8.26 -16.53
C ARG A 67 1.35 -8.81 -15.63
N GLY A 68 0.72 -7.97 -14.80
CA GLY A 68 -0.20 -8.39 -13.74
C GLY A 68 -1.67 -8.34 -14.12
N ILE A 69 -2.11 -7.39 -14.97
CA ILE A 69 -3.52 -7.20 -15.29
C ILE A 69 -4.09 -8.44 -15.99
N VAL A 70 -3.45 -8.88 -17.07
CA VAL A 70 -4.00 -9.95 -17.91
C VAL A 70 -4.10 -11.31 -17.19
N PRO A 71 -3.07 -11.80 -16.48
CA PRO A 71 -3.23 -13.05 -15.75
C PRO A 71 -4.32 -12.97 -14.69
N PHE A 72 -4.48 -11.82 -14.00
CA PHE A 72 -5.57 -11.65 -13.05
C PHE A 72 -6.93 -11.65 -13.75
N CYS A 73 -7.08 -10.97 -14.90
CA CYS A 73 -8.29 -11.00 -15.73
C CYS A 73 -8.66 -12.42 -16.20
N LYS A 74 -7.66 -13.27 -16.45
CA LYS A 74 -7.84 -14.68 -16.86
C LYS A 74 -8.22 -15.62 -15.71
N GLY A 75 -8.37 -15.11 -14.47
CA GLY A 75 -8.80 -15.87 -13.31
C GLY A 75 -7.66 -16.61 -12.59
N HIS A 76 -6.39 -16.31 -12.90
CA HIS A 76 -5.26 -16.88 -12.16
C HIS A 76 -5.10 -16.23 -10.80
N ASP A 77 -4.67 -17.01 -9.81
CA ASP A 77 -4.13 -16.45 -8.58
C ASP A 77 -2.86 -15.67 -8.90
N VAL A 78 -2.69 -14.50 -8.32
CA VAL A 78 -1.55 -13.61 -8.62
C VAL A 78 -0.86 -13.16 -7.34
N ILE A 79 0.45 -13.31 -7.30
CA ILE A 79 1.33 -12.67 -6.30
C ILE A 79 2.10 -11.57 -7.02
N GLU A 80 1.91 -10.33 -6.56
CA GLU A 80 2.61 -9.17 -7.10
C GLU A 80 3.40 -8.48 -6.01
N GLN A 81 4.74 -8.56 -6.15
CA GLN A 81 5.65 -7.85 -5.26
C GLN A 81 6.26 -6.67 -5.99
N ALA A 82 5.90 -5.47 -5.56
CA ALA A 82 6.43 -4.24 -6.12
C ALA A 82 6.32 -3.09 -5.12
N GLN A 83 7.08 -2.04 -5.35
CA GLN A 83 7.05 -0.83 -4.52
C GLN A 83 5.67 -0.18 -4.47
N SER A 84 5.45 0.61 -3.42
CA SER A 84 4.28 1.50 -3.36
C SER A 84 4.36 2.55 -4.48
N GLY A 85 3.26 2.79 -5.17
CA GLY A 85 3.20 3.76 -6.28
C GLY A 85 3.51 3.20 -7.67
N THR A 86 3.88 1.92 -7.81
CA THR A 86 4.14 1.27 -9.11
C THR A 86 2.88 0.92 -9.89
N GLY A 87 1.70 1.00 -9.28
CA GLY A 87 0.43 0.71 -9.93
C GLY A 87 -0.27 -0.59 -9.51
N LYS A 88 0.20 -1.28 -8.44
CA LYS A 88 -0.43 -2.50 -7.90
C LYS A 88 -1.94 -2.39 -7.73
N THR A 89 -2.41 -1.28 -7.14
CA THR A 89 -3.83 -1.06 -6.90
C THR A 89 -4.63 -1.07 -8.21
N ALA A 90 -4.15 -0.39 -9.25
CA ALA A 90 -4.82 -0.40 -10.53
C ALA A 90 -4.77 -1.77 -11.22
N THR A 91 -3.74 -2.57 -10.97
CA THR A 91 -3.63 -3.94 -11.49
C THR A 91 -4.82 -4.79 -11.03
N PHE A 92 -5.01 -4.94 -9.72
CA PHE A 92 -6.12 -5.78 -9.24
C PHE A 92 -7.49 -5.12 -9.43
N CYS A 93 -7.59 -3.79 -9.36
CA CYS A 93 -8.84 -3.08 -9.67
C CYS A 93 -9.30 -3.40 -11.11
N SER A 94 -8.41 -3.28 -12.08
CA SER A 94 -8.72 -3.61 -13.49
C SER A 94 -9.08 -5.09 -13.64
N GLY A 95 -8.32 -5.97 -13.01
CA GLY A 95 -8.59 -7.41 -13.05
C GLY A 95 -9.92 -7.81 -12.42
N ILE A 96 -10.31 -7.19 -11.30
CA ILE A 96 -11.63 -7.38 -10.69
C ILE A 96 -12.72 -6.86 -11.63
N LEU A 97 -12.64 -5.59 -12.07
CA LEU A 97 -13.64 -4.94 -12.90
C LEU A 97 -13.88 -5.69 -14.21
N GLN A 98 -12.83 -6.25 -14.81
CA GLN A 98 -12.93 -7.08 -16.01
C GLN A 98 -13.81 -8.32 -15.80
N GLN A 99 -13.78 -8.92 -14.61
CA GLN A 99 -14.46 -10.18 -14.33
C GLN A 99 -15.86 -10.00 -13.71
N LEU A 100 -16.21 -8.77 -13.27
CA LEU A 100 -17.52 -8.51 -12.68
C LEU A 100 -18.67 -8.69 -13.68
N ASP A 101 -19.74 -9.31 -13.19
CA ASP A 101 -21.06 -9.24 -13.81
C ASP A 101 -21.88 -8.12 -13.17
N CYS A 102 -21.94 -6.97 -13.84
CA CYS A 102 -22.68 -5.79 -13.40
C CYS A 102 -24.11 -5.75 -13.93
N ASN A 103 -24.50 -6.67 -14.83
CA ASN A 103 -25.81 -6.68 -15.47
C ASN A 103 -26.86 -7.49 -14.69
N ASN A 104 -26.45 -8.21 -13.67
CA ASN A 104 -27.36 -9.03 -12.86
C ASN A 104 -28.28 -8.15 -12.03
N LYS A 105 -29.61 -8.40 -12.09
CA LYS A 105 -30.60 -7.69 -11.27
C LYS A 105 -30.41 -7.93 -9.77
N ASN A 106 -29.91 -9.09 -9.39
CA ASN A 106 -29.54 -9.43 -8.02
C ASN A 106 -28.07 -9.07 -7.81
N VAL A 107 -27.81 -7.86 -7.32
CA VAL A 107 -26.47 -7.39 -7.06
C VAL A 107 -25.90 -8.08 -5.81
N ASN A 108 -25.00 -9.04 -6.01
CA ASN A 108 -24.27 -9.74 -4.96
C ASN A 108 -22.82 -9.32 -4.97
N CYS A 109 -22.19 -9.36 -3.80
CA CYS A 109 -20.76 -9.13 -3.69
C CYS A 109 -19.99 -10.24 -4.40
N GLN A 110 -19.16 -9.86 -5.39
CA GLN A 110 -18.39 -10.78 -6.22
C GLN A 110 -16.88 -10.69 -5.92
N ALA A 111 -16.42 -9.60 -5.33
CA ALA A 111 -15.04 -9.40 -4.96
C ALA A 111 -14.92 -8.76 -3.58
N LEU A 112 -13.96 -9.27 -2.81
CA LEU A 112 -13.60 -8.75 -1.49
C LEU A 112 -12.12 -8.36 -1.50
N VAL A 113 -11.84 -7.09 -1.14
CA VAL A 113 -10.48 -6.55 -1.05
C VAL A 113 -10.21 -6.15 0.40
N LEU A 114 -9.11 -6.63 0.97
CA LEU A 114 -8.66 -6.25 2.30
C LEU A 114 -7.45 -5.30 2.22
N ALA A 115 -7.47 -4.29 3.07
CA ALA A 115 -6.38 -3.33 3.23
C ALA A 115 -6.09 -3.09 4.73
N PRO A 116 -4.83 -2.77 5.11
CA PRO A 116 -4.42 -2.64 6.51
C PRO A 116 -5.01 -1.41 7.22
N THR A 117 -5.40 -0.39 6.47
CA THR A 117 -5.88 0.88 7.01
C THR A 117 -7.18 1.33 6.36
N ARG A 118 -7.93 2.15 7.08
CA ARG A 118 -9.19 2.74 6.60
C ARG A 118 -8.96 3.64 5.39
N GLU A 119 -7.91 4.44 5.45
CA GLU A 119 -7.51 5.39 4.41
C GLU A 119 -7.18 4.69 3.12
N LEU A 120 -6.42 3.60 3.19
CA LEU A 120 -6.08 2.79 2.00
C LEU A 120 -7.34 2.10 1.44
N ALA A 121 -8.19 1.54 2.29
CA ALA A 121 -9.45 0.93 1.85
C ALA A 121 -10.35 1.95 1.12
N GLN A 122 -10.50 3.15 1.67
CA GLN A 122 -11.26 4.23 1.04
C GLN A 122 -10.62 4.72 -0.27
N GLN A 123 -9.28 4.74 -0.35
CA GLN A 123 -8.57 5.08 -1.57
C GLN A 123 -8.79 4.03 -2.66
N ILE A 124 -8.67 2.74 -2.31
CA ILE A 124 -8.95 1.63 -3.25
C ILE A 124 -10.40 1.71 -3.75
N GLU A 125 -11.35 1.96 -2.86
CA GLU A 125 -12.76 2.14 -3.21
C GLU A 125 -12.95 3.25 -4.25
N LYS A 126 -12.31 4.42 -4.06
CA LYS A 126 -12.36 5.54 -5.00
C LYS A 126 -11.75 5.18 -6.36
N VAL A 127 -10.58 4.52 -6.36
CA VAL A 127 -9.94 4.06 -7.62
C VAL A 127 -10.84 3.06 -8.32
N MET A 128 -11.39 2.07 -7.61
CA MET A 128 -12.29 1.07 -8.16
C MET A 128 -13.53 1.68 -8.79
N ARG A 129 -14.15 2.67 -8.13
CA ARG A 129 -15.29 3.42 -8.67
C ARG A 129 -14.92 4.20 -9.93
N ALA A 130 -13.80 4.92 -9.88
CA ALA A 130 -13.39 5.76 -11.00
C ALA A 130 -13.05 4.93 -12.26
N LEU A 131 -12.32 3.82 -12.09
CA LEU A 131 -12.04 2.89 -13.20
C LEU A 131 -13.32 2.19 -13.71
N GLY A 132 -14.26 1.92 -12.80
CA GLY A 132 -15.52 1.22 -13.11
C GLY A 132 -16.71 2.12 -13.41
N ASP A 133 -16.51 3.41 -13.63
CA ASP A 133 -17.61 4.38 -13.79
C ASP A 133 -18.54 4.01 -14.96
N TYR A 134 -17.99 3.66 -16.11
CA TYR A 134 -18.76 3.24 -17.29
C TYR A 134 -19.38 1.84 -17.16
N LEU A 135 -18.86 1.01 -16.22
CA LEU A 135 -19.42 -0.31 -15.88
C LEU A 135 -20.59 -0.21 -14.90
N LYS A 136 -20.85 0.97 -14.33
CA LYS A 136 -21.84 1.21 -13.27
C LYS A 136 -21.64 0.31 -12.06
N VAL A 137 -20.38 0.04 -11.71
CA VAL A 137 -20.01 -0.78 -10.58
C VAL A 137 -20.46 -0.14 -9.26
N LYS A 138 -20.96 -0.97 -8.34
CA LYS A 138 -21.26 -0.56 -6.96
C LYS A 138 -20.15 -1.08 -6.06
N VAL A 139 -19.42 -0.18 -5.46
CA VAL A 139 -18.32 -0.46 -4.51
C VAL A 139 -18.64 0.15 -3.17
N HIS A 140 -18.35 -0.54 -2.08
CA HIS A 140 -18.50 -0.01 -0.73
C HIS A 140 -17.25 -0.27 0.12
N ALA A 141 -16.85 0.74 0.91
CA ALA A 141 -15.74 0.66 1.84
C ALA A 141 -16.24 0.32 3.25
N CYS A 142 -16.03 -0.92 3.70
CA CYS A 142 -16.32 -1.38 5.06
C CYS A 142 -15.12 -1.16 5.99
N VAL A 143 -15.12 -0.04 6.72
CA VAL A 143 -13.99 0.34 7.58
C VAL A 143 -14.43 0.63 9.01
N GLY A 144 -13.55 0.41 9.98
CA GLY A 144 -13.82 0.76 11.37
C GLY A 144 -14.00 2.28 11.56
N GLY A 145 -14.73 2.70 12.59
CA GLY A 145 -14.98 4.13 12.89
C GLY A 145 -16.15 4.75 12.12
N THR A 146 -16.74 4.07 11.14
CA THR A 146 -17.98 4.43 10.47
C THR A 146 -19.17 3.73 11.10
N SER A 147 -20.40 4.14 10.75
CA SER A 147 -21.64 3.54 11.26
C SER A 147 -21.81 2.11 10.77
N VAL A 148 -21.98 1.15 11.67
CA VAL A 148 -22.32 -0.24 11.33
C VAL A 148 -23.69 -0.36 10.65
N ARG A 149 -24.65 0.48 11.07
CA ARG A 149 -26.01 0.49 10.50
C ARG A 149 -26.01 1.01 9.05
N GLU A 150 -25.12 1.95 8.76
CA GLU A 150 -24.94 2.44 7.40
C GLU A 150 -24.33 1.38 6.48
N ASP A 151 -23.28 0.67 6.95
CA ASP A 151 -22.72 -0.46 6.24
C ASP A 151 -23.80 -1.55 5.98
N GLU A 152 -24.59 -1.92 7.01
CA GLU A 152 -25.70 -2.87 6.89
C GLU A 152 -26.70 -2.43 5.82
N HIS A 153 -27.11 -1.17 5.85
CA HIS A 153 -28.07 -0.61 4.89
C HIS A 153 -27.51 -0.69 3.45
N ILE A 154 -26.28 -0.22 3.22
CA ILE A 154 -25.66 -0.21 1.89
C ILE A 154 -25.47 -1.65 1.37
N LEU A 155 -25.02 -2.56 2.22
CA LEU A 155 -24.85 -3.98 1.86
C LEU A 155 -26.17 -4.64 1.53
N SER A 156 -27.27 -4.28 2.22
CA SER A 156 -28.63 -4.81 1.94
C SER A 156 -29.16 -4.37 0.58
N LEU A 157 -28.73 -3.19 0.08
CA LEU A 157 -29.07 -2.72 -1.28
C LEU A 157 -28.28 -3.44 -2.37
N GLY A 158 -27.27 -4.20 -2.00
CA GLY A 158 -26.39 -4.95 -2.88
C GLY A 158 -25.23 -4.11 -3.47
N VAL A 159 -24.04 -4.65 -3.37
CA VAL A 159 -22.79 -4.09 -3.92
C VAL A 159 -22.05 -5.18 -4.70
N HIS A 160 -21.27 -4.81 -5.71
CA HIS A 160 -20.48 -5.75 -6.49
C HIS A 160 -19.13 -6.05 -5.83
N VAL A 161 -18.54 -5.03 -5.19
CA VAL A 161 -17.23 -5.12 -4.54
C VAL A 161 -17.31 -4.52 -3.15
N VAL A 162 -16.72 -5.21 -2.19
CA VAL A 162 -16.44 -4.67 -0.85
C VAL A 162 -14.94 -4.51 -0.69
N VAL A 163 -14.53 -3.33 -0.28
CA VAL A 163 -13.16 -3.02 0.14
C VAL A 163 -13.19 -2.74 1.64
N GLY A 164 -12.27 -3.29 2.43
CA GLY A 164 -12.35 -3.00 3.86
C GLY A 164 -11.13 -3.39 4.68
N THR A 165 -11.18 -3.02 5.95
CA THR A 165 -10.20 -3.47 6.93
C THR A 165 -10.62 -4.81 7.54
N PRO A 166 -9.67 -5.72 7.86
CA PRO A 166 -10.00 -7.09 8.27
C PRO A 166 -11.06 -7.17 9.39
N GLY A 167 -10.90 -6.40 10.47
CA GLY A 167 -11.82 -6.47 11.61
C GLY A 167 -13.27 -6.06 11.28
N ARG A 168 -13.48 -5.02 10.45
CA ARG A 168 -14.83 -4.59 10.06
C ARG A 168 -15.45 -5.59 9.06
N VAL A 169 -14.69 -6.05 8.10
CA VAL A 169 -15.16 -7.05 7.12
C VAL A 169 -15.56 -8.34 7.82
N TYR A 170 -14.73 -8.84 8.74
CA TYR A 170 -15.04 -10.00 9.54
C TYR A 170 -16.36 -9.85 10.31
N ALA A 171 -16.56 -8.71 10.98
CA ALA A 171 -17.80 -8.42 11.69
C ALA A 171 -19.02 -8.39 10.75
N MET A 172 -18.90 -7.88 9.53
CA MET A 172 -20.00 -7.86 8.54
C MET A 172 -20.33 -9.25 8.04
N LEU A 173 -19.33 -10.11 7.82
CA LEU A 173 -19.52 -11.52 7.43
C LEU A 173 -20.17 -12.32 8.57
N GLN A 174 -19.66 -12.20 9.80
CA GLN A 174 -20.23 -12.89 10.97
C GLN A 174 -21.70 -12.56 11.22
N LYS A 175 -22.06 -11.28 11.07
CA LYS A 175 -23.45 -10.82 11.22
C LYS A 175 -24.31 -11.10 9.99
N ARG A 176 -23.74 -11.67 8.94
CA ARG A 176 -24.39 -11.93 7.65
C ARG A 176 -24.95 -10.69 6.97
N TYR A 177 -24.45 -9.50 7.31
CA TYR A 177 -24.74 -8.28 6.57
C TYR A 177 -24.03 -8.28 5.21
N LEU A 178 -22.79 -8.79 5.16
CA LEU A 178 -22.09 -9.15 3.95
C LEU A 178 -22.27 -10.65 3.69
N ARG A 179 -22.89 -10.97 2.56
CA ARG A 179 -23.06 -12.38 2.11
C ARG A 179 -21.82 -12.80 1.33
N SER A 180 -21.24 -13.93 1.68
CA SER A 180 -20.06 -14.48 1.04
C SER A 180 -20.36 -15.33 -0.20
N ASP A 181 -21.60 -15.80 -0.37
CA ASP A 181 -21.99 -16.82 -1.38
C ASP A 181 -21.62 -16.45 -2.82
N GLY A 182 -21.60 -15.15 -3.12
CA GLY A 182 -21.27 -14.63 -4.46
C GLY A 182 -19.82 -14.27 -4.67
N ILE A 183 -18.98 -14.32 -3.63
CA ILE A 183 -17.58 -13.87 -3.69
C ILE A 183 -16.76 -14.88 -4.50
N LYS A 184 -16.15 -14.41 -5.59
CA LYS A 184 -15.31 -15.19 -6.51
C LYS A 184 -13.85 -14.73 -6.49
N MET A 185 -13.59 -13.53 -5.99
CA MET A 185 -12.25 -12.91 -5.94
C MET A 185 -11.97 -12.38 -4.53
N PHE A 186 -10.79 -12.69 -4.02
CA PHE A 186 -10.29 -12.25 -2.73
C PHE A 186 -8.91 -11.64 -2.88
N VAL A 187 -8.75 -10.38 -2.53
CA VAL A 187 -7.51 -9.62 -2.71
C VAL A 187 -7.00 -9.09 -1.38
N LEU A 188 -5.70 -9.25 -1.16
CA LEU A 188 -4.95 -8.65 -0.05
C LEU A 188 -4.02 -7.59 -0.63
N ASP A 189 -4.26 -6.32 -0.31
CA ASP A 189 -3.34 -5.22 -0.64
C ASP A 189 -2.52 -4.83 0.59
N GLU A 190 -1.24 -4.57 0.41
CA GLU A 190 -0.24 -4.35 1.47
C GLU A 190 -0.28 -5.49 2.51
N ALA A 191 -0.17 -6.74 2.01
CA ALA A 191 -0.31 -7.95 2.81
C ALA A 191 0.72 -8.02 3.96
N ASP A 192 1.96 -7.61 3.72
CA ASP A 192 3.03 -7.52 4.72
C ASP A 192 2.63 -6.63 5.91
N GLU A 193 1.98 -5.49 5.65
CA GLU A 193 1.50 -4.59 6.69
C GLU A 193 0.36 -5.21 7.52
N MET A 194 -0.59 -5.86 6.86
CA MET A 194 -1.69 -6.52 7.60
C MET A 194 -1.15 -7.57 8.56
N LEU A 195 -0.12 -8.30 8.15
CA LEU A 195 0.50 -9.33 8.97
C LEU A 195 1.31 -8.75 10.13
N SER A 196 2.09 -7.71 9.87
CA SER A 196 2.85 -7.01 10.92
C SER A 196 1.96 -6.37 11.99
N ARG A 197 0.71 -6.03 11.63
CA ARG A 197 -0.31 -5.52 12.56
C ARG A 197 -1.09 -6.60 13.31
N GLY A 198 -0.79 -7.87 13.10
CA GLY A 198 -1.45 -8.98 13.77
C GLY A 198 -2.83 -9.33 13.20
N PHE A 199 -3.14 -8.94 11.96
CA PHE A 199 -4.40 -9.32 11.30
C PHE A 199 -4.40 -10.74 10.71
N LYS A 200 -3.35 -11.53 10.95
CA LYS A 200 -3.19 -12.88 10.39
C LYS A 200 -4.43 -13.75 10.65
N ASP A 201 -4.84 -13.87 11.90
CA ASP A 201 -5.97 -14.73 12.29
C ASP A 201 -7.27 -14.24 11.66
N GLN A 202 -7.52 -12.94 11.62
CA GLN A 202 -8.71 -12.37 11.00
C GLN A 202 -8.75 -12.63 9.49
N ILE A 203 -7.61 -12.56 8.80
CA ILE A 203 -7.53 -12.89 7.36
C ILE A 203 -7.89 -14.36 7.13
N TYR A 204 -7.38 -15.26 7.99
CA TYR A 204 -7.73 -16.69 7.95
C TYR A 204 -9.22 -16.94 8.18
N ASP A 205 -9.78 -16.32 9.22
CA ASP A 205 -11.19 -16.45 9.56
C ASP A 205 -12.10 -15.94 8.43
N ILE A 206 -11.74 -14.80 7.82
CA ILE A 206 -12.47 -14.27 6.65
C ILE A 206 -12.41 -15.26 5.50
N PHE A 207 -11.22 -15.77 5.17
CA PHE A 207 -11.07 -16.72 4.06
C PHE A 207 -11.88 -17.99 4.27
N GLN A 208 -11.97 -18.51 5.50
CA GLN A 208 -12.79 -19.67 5.84
C GLN A 208 -14.30 -19.45 5.67
N LEU A 209 -14.76 -18.19 5.76
CA LEU A 209 -16.16 -17.82 5.54
C LEU A 209 -16.50 -17.64 4.05
N LEU A 210 -15.50 -17.65 3.16
CA LEU A 210 -15.71 -17.58 1.72
C LEU A 210 -16.19 -18.94 1.17
N PRO A 211 -16.81 -18.97 -0.03
CA PRO A 211 -17.26 -20.22 -0.63
C PRO A 211 -16.10 -21.21 -0.79
N SER A 212 -16.36 -22.49 -0.50
CA SER A 212 -15.36 -23.56 -0.68
C SER A 212 -15.00 -23.86 -2.14
N GLN A 213 -15.77 -23.34 -3.08
CA GLN A 213 -15.46 -23.36 -4.51
C GLN A 213 -14.33 -22.36 -4.80
N GLN A 214 -13.50 -22.66 -5.79
CA GLN A 214 -12.31 -21.87 -6.15
C GLN A 214 -12.56 -20.36 -6.14
N VAL A 215 -12.11 -19.70 -5.07
CA VAL A 215 -12.02 -18.24 -5.02
C VAL A 215 -10.65 -17.87 -5.56
N GLN A 216 -10.61 -17.00 -6.57
CA GLN A 216 -9.36 -16.44 -7.08
C GLN A 216 -8.73 -15.55 -6.02
N VAL A 217 -7.45 -15.71 -5.75
CA VAL A 217 -6.74 -14.96 -4.72
C VAL A 217 -5.66 -14.09 -5.34
N GLY A 218 -5.64 -12.81 -4.97
CA GLY A 218 -4.59 -11.87 -5.30
C GLY A 218 -3.85 -11.39 -4.03
N VAL A 219 -2.53 -11.46 -4.02
CA VAL A 219 -1.70 -10.94 -2.93
C VAL A 219 -0.74 -9.89 -3.48
N PHE A 220 -0.94 -8.65 -3.05
CA PHE A 220 -0.19 -7.48 -3.49
C PHE A 220 0.56 -6.91 -2.30
N SER A 221 1.87 -6.77 -2.42
CA SER A 221 2.72 -6.35 -1.30
C SER A 221 4.01 -5.71 -1.78
N ALA A 222 4.61 -4.87 -0.94
CA ALA A 222 5.95 -4.37 -1.23
C ALA A 222 7.03 -5.38 -0.82
N THR A 223 6.77 -6.16 0.24
CA THR A 223 7.68 -7.19 0.72
C THR A 223 6.94 -8.53 0.91
N MET A 224 7.67 -9.64 0.90
CA MET A 224 7.12 -10.98 1.11
C MET A 224 7.79 -11.65 2.32
N PRO A 225 7.42 -11.24 3.55
CA PRO A 225 7.92 -11.89 4.74
C PRO A 225 7.41 -13.36 4.84
N PRO A 226 8.03 -14.20 5.69
CA PRO A 226 7.65 -15.61 5.84
C PRO A 226 6.15 -15.86 6.07
N GLU A 227 5.51 -14.97 6.84
CA GLU A 227 4.08 -15.02 7.14
C GLU A 227 3.22 -14.78 5.89
N ALA A 228 3.63 -13.84 5.01
CA ALA A 228 2.95 -13.61 3.74
C ALA A 228 3.08 -14.83 2.82
N LEU A 229 4.26 -15.43 2.76
CA LEU A 229 4.47 -16.68 2.02
C LEU A 229 3.64 -17.85 2.57
N GLU A 230 3.41 -17.91 3.88
CA GLU A 230 2.50 -18.92 4.48
C GLU A 230 1.05 -18.74 3.99
N ILE A 231 0.56 -17.49 3.93
CA ILE A 231 -0.77 -17.17 3.37
C ILE A 231 -0.87 -17.63 1.93
N THR A 232 0.11 -17.30 1.10
CA THR A 232 0.09 -17.70 -0.32
C THR A 232 0.04 -19.21 -0.49
N ARG A 233 0.74 -19.97 0.36
CA ARG A 233 0.73 -21.44 0.33
C ARG A 233 -0.62 -22.05 0.70
N LYS A 234 -1.33 -21.41 1.63
CA LYS A 234 -2.59 -21.95 2.15
C LYS A 234 -3.79 -21.58 1.29
N PHE A 235 -3.78 -20.39 0.69
CA PHE A 235 -4.94 -19.82 0.00
C PHE A 235 -4.85 -19.89 -1.53
N MET A 236 -3.67 -20.05 -2.10
CA MET A 236 -3.47 -19.90 -3.54
C MET A 236 -3.13 -21.23 -4.22
N ASN A 237 -3.61 -21.37 -5.46
CA ASN A 237 -3.37 -22.53 -6.31
C ASN A 237 -2.52 -22.11 -7.52
N LYS A 238 -1.27 -22.58 -7.58
CA LYS A 238 -0.31 -22.31 -8.68
C LYS A 238 -0.30 -20.82 -9.10
N PRO A 239 -0.05 -19.89 -8.18
CA PRO A 239 -0.16 -18.47 -8.50
C PRO A 239 0.86 -18.04 -9.54
N VAL A 240 0.42 -17.13 -10.43
CA VAL A 240 1.32 -16.32 -11.24
C VAL A 240 2.08 -15.38 -10.32
N ARG A 241 3.38 -15.28 -10.51
CA ARG A 241 4.26 -14.44 -9.68
C ARG A 241 4.90 -13.39 -10.52
N ILE A 242 4.81 -12.18 -10.02
CA ILE A 242 5.44 -11.01 -10.61
C ILE A 242 6.22 -10.35 -9.49
N LEU A 243 7.54 -10.50 -9.54
CA LEU A 243 8.43 -10.10 -8.47
C LEU A 243 9.46 -9.12 -9.03
N VAL A 244 9.64 -8.01 -8.37
CA VAL A 244 10.71 -7.06 -8.65
C VAL A 244 11.93 -7.42 -7.81
N LYS A 245 13.12 -7.33 -8.37
CA LYS A 245 14.37 -7.59 -7.66
C LYS A 245 14.50 -6.72 -6.42
N ARG A 246 15.00 -7.25 -5.32
CA ARG A 246 15.11 -6.52 -4.03
C ARG A 246 15.99 -5.27 -4.14
N ASP A 247 17.05 -5.36 -4.93
CA ASP A 247 17.99 -4.28 -5.18
C ASP A 247 17.37 -3.13 -6.01
N GLU A 248 16.27 -3.41 -6.71
CA GLU A 248 15.49 -2.46 -7.53
C GLU A 248 14.20 -2.01 -6.83
N LEU A 249 13.93 -2.53 -5.61
CA LEU A 249 12.90 -1.99 -4.73
C LEU A 249 13.29 -0.60 -4.18
N THR A 250 14.48 -0.12 -4.50
CA THR A 250 14.91 1.25 -4.19
C THR A 250 14.17 2.24 -5.06
N LEU A 251 13.70 3.30 -4.45
CA LEU A 251 12.95 4.33 -5.12
C LEU A 251 13.90 5.17 -5.99
N GLU A 252 14.10 4.76 -7.24
CA GLU A 252 14.75 5.60 -8.23
C GLU A 252 14.05 6.97 -8.25
N GLY A 253 14.81 8.04 -8.11
CA GLY A 253 14.28 9.40 -8.04
C GLY A 253 14.06 9.94 -6.63
N ILE A 254 14.29 9.17 -5.55
CA ILE A 254 14.35 9.69 -4.19
C ILE A 254 15.81 9.76 -3.72
N LYS A 255 16.31 10.97 -3.54
CA LYS A 255 17.60 11.19 -2.88
C LYS A 255 17.44 10.93 -1.39
N GLN A 256 18.35 10.15 -0.81
CA GLN A 256 18.25 9.69 0.58
C GLN A 256 19.47 10.17 1.36
N PHE A 257 19.23 10.93 2.42
CA PHE A 257 20.27 11.51 3.26
C PHE A 257 20.07 11.18 4.73
N TYR A 258 21.13 11.25 5.51
CA TYR A 258 21.04 11.27 6.97
C TYR A 258 21.69 12.53 7.54
N VAL A 259 21.23 12.94 8.71
CA VAL A 259 21.84 14.00 9.54
C VAL A 259 22.22 13.39 10.87
N ASP A 260 23.51 13.40 11.19
CA ASP A 260 23.98 13.00 12.53
C ASP A 260 23.69 14.16 13.50
N VAL A 261 22.67 13.96 14.34
CA VAL A 261 22.24 14.93 15.36
C VAL A 261 22.90 14.69 16.71
N GLU A 262 23.82 13.75 16.81
CA GLU A 262 24.53 13.35 18.02
C GLU A 262 23.62 12.99 19.21
N LYS A 263 22.63 13.83 19.56
CA LYS A 263 21.72 13.66 20.71
C LYS A 263 20.26 13.87 20.32
N ASP A 264 19.35 13.03 20.86
CA ASP A 264 17.93 13.09 20.55
C ASP A 264 17.30 14.46 20.86
N GLN A 265 17.78 15.15 21.90
CA GLN A 265 17.29 16.49 22.27
C GLN A 265 17.57 17.58 21.21
N TRP A 266 18.53 17.38 20.30
CA TRP A 266 18.87 18.35 19.25
C TRP A 266 18.08 18.10 17.96
N LYS A 267 17.35 17.00 17.85
CA LYS A 267 16.54 16.71 16.67
C LYS A 267 15.51 17.80 16.37
N LEU A 268 14.91 18.38 17.41
CA LEU A 268 13.90 19.43 17.26
C LEU A 268 14.50 20.72 16.68
N ASP A 269 15.65 21.15 17.20
CA ASP A 269 16.32 22.35 16.71
C ASP A 269 16.80 22.15 15.27
N THR A 270 17.41 21.00 14.97
CA THR A 270 17.80 20.60 13.61
C THR A 270 16.60 20.58 12.65
N LEU A 271 15.43 20.11 13.11
CA LEU A 271 14.23 20.11 12.31
C LEU A 271 13.75 21.52 11.97
N CYS A 272 13.75 22.43 12.94
CA CYS A 272 13.37 23.83 12.72
C CYS A 272 14.34 24.54 11.78
N ASP A 273 15.64 24.35 11.97
CA ASP A 273 16.68 24.91 11.10
C ASP A 273 16.53 24.45 9.64
N LEU A 274 16.18 23.17 9.44
CA LEU A 274 15.87 22.64 8.09
C LEU A 274 14.67 23.34 7.46
N TYR A 275 13.60 23.58 8.22
CA TYR A 275 12.40 24.27 7.71
C TYR A 275 12.64 25.74 7.40
N GLU A 276 13.55 26.42 8.10
CA GLU A 276 13.95 27.81 7.80
C GLU A 276 14.81 27.88 6.53
N THR A 277 15.57 26.82 6.25
CA THR A 277 16.54 26.80 5.14
C THR A 277 15.91 26.30 3.83
N LEU A 278 14.90 25.43 3.90
CA LEU A 278 14.34 24.73 2.75
C LEU A 278 13.03 25.36 2.26
N ALA A 279 12.93 25.64 0.97
CA ALA A 279 11.69 26.03 0.29
C ALA A 279 10.78 24.78 0.05
N ILE A 280 10.23 24.22 1.13
CA ILE A 280 9.46 22.98 1.09
C ILE A 280 8.01 23.25 0.65
N THR A 281 7.54 22.55 -0.38
CA THR A 281 6.14 22.64 -0.82
C THR A 281 5.23 21.83 0.09
N GLN A 282 5.50 20.54 0.25
CA GLN A 282 4.83 19.66 1.22
C GLN A 282 5.80 18.62 1.76
N SER A 283 5.65 18.30 3.05
CA SER A 283 6.49 17.31 3.73
C SER A 283 5.71 16.44 4.70
N VAL A 284 6.22 15.23 4.92
CA VAL A 284 5.74 14.30 5.95
C VAL A 284 6.86 13.99 6.92
N ILE A 285 6.58 14.13 8.21
CA ILE A 285 7.52 13.82 9.30
C ILE A 285 7.05 12.55 10.00
N PHE A 286 7.90 11.54 10.04
CA PHE A 286 7.61 10.27 10.70
C PHE A 286 8.27 10.19 12.08
N VAL A 287 7.48 9.83 13.08
CA VAL A 287 7.89 9.47 14.43
C VAL A 287 7.32 8.10 14.81
N ASN A 288 7.93 7.44 15.81
CA ASN A 288 7.57 6.05 16.13
C ASN A 288 6.39 5.90 17.09
N THR A 289 5.99 6.96 17.81
CA THR A 289 4.91 6.88 18.80
C THR A 289 3.91 8.02 18.68
N ARG A 290 2.64 7.73 19.03
CA ARG A 290 1.56 8.72 19.07
C ARG A 290 1.88 9.91 20.00
N ARG A 291 2.40 9.63 21.19
CA ARG A 291 2.82 10.67 22.15
C ARG A 291 3.85 11.62 21.55
N LYS A 292 4.76 11.07 20.73
CA LYS A 292 5.79 11.88 20.07
C LYS A 292 5.20 12.71 18.93
N VAL A 293 4.12 12.23 18.26
CA VAL A 293 3.37 13.03 17.29
C VAL A 293 2.77 14.27 17.98
N GLU A 294 2.04 14.09 19.06
CA GLU A 294 1.43 15.18 19.83
C GLU A 294 2.49 16.17 20.35
N TRP A 295 3.50 15.64 21.03
CA TRP A 295 4.61 16.43 21.56
C TRP A 295 5.32 17.26 20.47
N LEU A 296 5.70 16.63 19.33
CA LEU A 296 6.40 17.32 18.26
C LEU A 296 5.52 18.39 17.60
N THR A 297 4.22 18.13 17.47
CA THR A 297 3.24 19.09 16.96
C THR A 297 3.17 20.33 17.85
N ASP A 298 3.08 20.14 19.17
CA ASP A 298 3.03 21.23 20.14
C ASP A 298 4.34 22.05 20.14
N GLN A 299 5.50 21.37 20.08
CA GLN A 299 6.80 22.03 20.06
C GLN A 299 7.04 22.86 18.77
N MET A 300 6.63 22.34 17.62
CA MET A 300 6.75 23.07 16.36
C MET A 300 5.76 24.24 16.28
N SER A 301 4.53 24.03 16.77
CA SER A 301 3.53 25.12 16.83
C SER A 301 3.94 26.24 17.79
N ALA A 302 4.58 25.92 18.92
CA ALA A 302 5.14 26.90 19.84
C ALA A 302 6.31 27.72 19.25
N ARG A 303 6.88 27.27 18.13
CA ARG A 303 7.94 27.94 17.36
C ARG A 303 7.40 28.53 16.05
N ASP A 304 6.11 28.83 15.99
CA ASP A 304 5.40 29.46 14.86
C ASP A 304 5.41 28.62 13.55
N HIS A 305 5.67 27.31 13.62
CA HIS A 305 5.52 26.44 12.47
C HIS A 305 4.06 25.92 12.36
N THR A 306 3.46 26.09 11.18
CA THR A 306 2.12 25.56 10.90
C THR A 306 2.24 24.08 10.51
N VAL A 307 1.79 23.19 11.40
CA VAL A 307 1.87 21.74 11.23
C VAL A 307 0.52 21.07 11.48
N SER A 308 0.25 19.99 10.80
CA SER A 308 -0.88 19.09 11.04
C SER A 308 -0.38 17.76 11.58
N ALA A 309 -1.16 17.12 12.44
CA ALA A 309 -0.80 15.85 13.05
C ALA A 309 -1.89 14.81 12.84
N THR A 310 -1.49 13.55 12.66
CA THR A 310 -2.44 12.45 12.58
C THR A 310 -1.86 11.15 13.17
N HIS A 311 -2.68 10.44 13.95
CA HIS A 311 -2.34 9.15 14.56
C HIS A 311 -3.58 8.30 14.83
N GLY A 312 -3.39 7.04 15.22
CA GLY A 312 -4.45 6.04 15.31
C GLY A 312 -5.57 6.30 16.32
N ASP A 313 -5.29 7.05 17.39
CA ASP A 313 -6.29 7.33 18.45
C ASP A 313 -7.16 8.56 18.17
N MET A 314 -6.87 9.29 17.10
CA MET A 314 -7.70 10.43 16.71
C MET A 314 -9.05 9.97 16.18
N ASP A 315 -10.08 10.80 16.44
CA ASP A 315 -11.39 10.64 15.83
C ASP A 315 -11.31 10.61 14.30
N GLN A 316 -12.10 9.74 13.68
CA GLN A 316 -12.02 9.53 12.23
C GLN A 316 -12.37 10.82 11.44
N ASN A 317 -13.40 11.56 11.87
CA ASN A 317 -13.79 12.79 11.17
C ASN A 317 -12.65 13.83 11.21
N LYS A 318 -11.96 13.94 12.34
CA LYS A 318 -10.77 14.79 12.47
C LYS A 318 -9.66 14.38 11.51
N ARG A 319 -9.38 13.07 11.43
CA ARG A 319 -8.38 12.54 10.51
C ARG A 319 -8.72 12.81 9.06
N ASP A 320 -9.99 12.63 8.69
CA ASP A 320 -10.47 12.87 7.32
C ASP A 320 -10.33 14.36 6.94
N VAL A 321 -10.64 15.29 7.84
CA VAL A 321 -10.44 16.73 7.63
C VAL A 321 -8.96 17.05 7.43
N ILE A 322 -8.08 16.58 8.33
CA ILE A 322 -6.63 16.81 8.25
C ILE A 322 -6.06 16.25 6.92
N MET A 323 -6.48 15.06 6.55
CA MET A 323 -6.02 14.45 5.31
C MET A 323 -6.55 15.17 4.06
N GLN A 324 -7.76 15.74 4.13
CA GLN A 324 -8.31 16.57 3.06
C GLN A 324 -7.53 17.87 2.92
N GLU A 325 -7.24 18.57 4.04
CA GLU A 325 -6.42 19.77 4.05
C GLU A 325 -5.00 19.52 3.53
N PHE A 326 -4.40 18.40 3.91
CA PHE A 326 -3.08 18.03 3.42
C PHE A 326 -3.10 17.71 1.93
N ARG A 327 -4.09 16.98 1.42
CA ARG A 327 -4.23 16.70 -0.03
C ARG A 327 -4.50 17.94 -0.87
N SER A 328 -5.25 18.89 -0.34
CA SER A 328 -5.52 20.17 -1.03
C SER A 328 -4.32 21.14 -1.03
N GLY A 329 -3.28 20.86 -0.25
CA GLY A 329 -2.13 21.76 -0.05
C GLY A 329 -2.40 22.89 0.96
N SER A 330 -3.56 22.92 1.61
CA SER A 330 -3.87 23.90 2.66
C SER A 330 -3.00 23.70 3.91
N SER A 331 -2.65 22.45 4.21
CA SER A 331 -1.62 22.08 5.18
C SER A 331 -0.38 21.58 4.43
N ARG A 332 0.80 22.05 4.83
CA ARG A 332 2.06 21.75 4.15
C ARG A 332 2.92 20.74 4.88
N VAL A 333 2.75 20.59 6.19
CA VAL A 333 3.55 19.71 7.04
C VAL A 333 2.63 18.76 7.79
N LEU A 334 2.85 17.46 7.61
CA LEU A 334 2.10 16.42 8.31
C LEU A 334 3.02 15.60 9.21
N ILE A 335 2.75 15.57 10.51
CA ILE A 335 3.45 14.72 11.48
C ILE A 335 2.62 13.47 11.73
N THR A 336 3.23 12.28 11.59
CA THR A 336 2.50 11.02 11.70
C THR A 336 3.38 9.86 12.17
N THR A 337 2.72 8.74 12.45
CA THR A 337 3.37 7.43 12.67
C THR A 337 3.26 6.54 11.42
N ASP A 338 3.85 5.35 11.45
CA ASP A 338 3.74 4.33 10.39
C ASP A 338 2.30 3.97 10.02
N LEU A 339 1.34 4.26 10.90
CA LEU A 339 -0.08 4.03 10.61
C LEU A 339 -0.54 4.67 9.31
N LEU A 340 0.01 5.83 8.98
CA LEU A 340 -0.30 6.56 7.75
C LEU A 340 0.84 6.57 6.72
N ALA A 341 1.95 5.86 7.01
CA ALA A 341 3.02 5.67 6.04
C ALA A 341 2.51 5.01 4.75
N ARG A 342 1.43 4.25 4.86
CA ARG A 342 0.76 3.58 3.75
C ARG A 342 -0.61 4.19 3.53
N GLY A 343 -1.00 4.39 2.27
CA GLY A 343 -2.30 4.96 1.91
C GLY A 343 -2.39 6.49 1.89
N ILE A 344 -1.33 7.23 2.21
CA ILE A 344 -1.27 8.65 1.91
C ILE A 344 -0.95 8.79 0.42
N ASP A 345 -1.96 9.05 -0.39
CA ASP A 345 -1.77 9.47 -1.76
C ASP A 345 -1.83 11.00 -1.81
N VAL A 346 -0.64 11.61 -1.78
CA VAL A 346 -0.48 13.06 -1.93
C VAL A 346 0.53 13.29 -3.03
N GLN A 347 0.08 13.87 -4.11
CA GLN A 347 0.88 14.08 -5.32
C GLN A 347 2.00 15.13 -5.15
N GLN A 348 2.01 15.89 -4.06
CA GLN A 348 2.87 17.05 -3.88
C GLN A 348 3.93 16.89 -2.79
N VAL A 349 4.05 15.72 -2.15
CA VAL A 349 5.10 15.50 -1.13
C VAL A 349 6.47 15.48 -1.80
N SER A 350 7.27 16.47 -1.51
CA SER A 350 8.65 16.59 -2.00
C SER A 350 9.67 16.08 -1.00
N LEU A 351 9.34 16.13 0.29
CA LEU A 351 10.23 15.78 1.39
C LEU A 351 9.59 14.82 2.38
N VAL A 352 10.32 13.76 2.72
CA VAL A 352 10.03 12.90 3.86
C VAL A 352 11.14 13.03 4.90
N ILE A 353 10.77 13.30 6.15
CA ILE A 353 11.72 13.33 7.26
C ILE A 353 11.42 12.16 8.21
N ASN A 354 12.37 11.26 8.38
CA ASN A 354 12.36 10.28 9.46
C ASN A 354 13.00 10.93 10.70
N TYR A 355 12.16 11.61 11.50
CA TYR A 355 12.59 12.17 12.80
C TYR A 355 13.03 11.05 13.75
N ASP A 356 12.32 9.92 13.69
CA ASP A 356 12.76 8.63 14.23
C ASP A 356 12.91 7.64 13.08
N LEU A 357 14.00 6.90 13.02
CA LEU A 357 14.14 5.77 12.10
C LEU A 357 13.07 4.72 12.38
N PRO A 358 12.54 4.04 11.36
CA PRO A 358 11.58 2.97 11.57
C PRO A 358 12.19 1.83 12.40
N THR A 359 11.36 1.17 13.20
CA THR A 359 11.79 0.04 14.04
C THR A 359 12.03 -1.23 13.22
N GLN A 360 11.41 -1.33 12.04
CA GLN A 360 11.56 -2.43 11.08
C GLN A 360 12.06 -1.85 9.77
N PRO A 361 13.12 -2.42 9.15
CA PRO A 361 13.65 -1.92 7.87
C PRO A 361 12.61 -1.84 6.76
N GLU A 362 11.66 -2.78 6.72
CA GLU A 362 10.59 -2.82 5.72
C GLU A 362 9.74 -1.55 5.70
N ASN A 363 9.54 -0.91 6.85
CA ASN A 363 8.77 0.32 6.97
C ASN A 363 9.49 1.53 6.37
N TYR A 364 10.80 1.48 6.21
CA TYR A 364 11.57 2.56 5.63
C TYR A 364 11.08 2.91 4.22
N LEU A 365 10.97 1.90 3.35
CA LEU A 365 10.50 2.08 1.98
C LEU A 365 9.07 2.65 1.92
N HIS A 366 8.20 2.21 2.82
CA HIS A 366 6.82 2.71 2.88
C HIS A 366 6.74 4.17 3.31
N ARG A 367 7.64 4.62 4.18
CA ARG A 367 7.74 6.03 4.59
C ARG A 367 8.26 6.90 3.46
N ILE A 368 9.43 6.60 2.92
CA ILE A 368 10.06 7.44 1.90
C ILE A 368 9.31 7.42 0.57
N GLY A 369 8.63 6.32 0.24
CA GLY A 369 7.77 6.17 -0.94
C GLY A 369 6.54 7.09 -0.96
N ARG A 370 6.46 8.07 -0.06
CA ARG A 370 5.48 9.16 -0.12
C ARG A 370 5.95 10.32 -0.99
N SER A 371 7.28 10.50 -1.12
CA SER A 371 7.89 11.46 -2.03
C SER A 371 8.24 10.81 -3.39
N GLY A 372 8.52 11.61 -4.41
CA GLY A 372 9.02 11.12 -5.70
C GLY A 372 8.02 10.36 -6.58
N ARG A 373 6.72 10.48 -6.34
CA ARG A 373 5.68 9.80 -7.13
C ARG A 373 5.48 10.44 -8.49
N PHE A 374 5.01 9.65 -9.46
CA PHE A 374 4.70 10.11 -10.82
C PHE A 374 5.89 10.75 -11.57
N GLY A 375 7.09 10.18 -11.40
CA GLY A 375 8.30 10.66 -12.09
C GLY A 375 8.88 11.97 -11.53
N ARG A 376 8.40 12.44 -10.38
CA ARG A 376 8.96 13.59 -9.68
C ARG A 376 10.14 13.17 -8.81
N LYS A 377 11.13 14.07 -8.66
CA LYS A 377 12.23 13.88 -7.72
C LYS A 377 11.74 14.09 -6.29
N GLY A 378 12.13 13.21 -5.38
CA GLY A 378 11.83 13.31 -3.95
C GLY A 378 13.11 13.34 -3.12
N VAL A 379 13.00 13.80 -1.89
CA VAL A 379 14.09 13.79 -0.91
C VAL A 379 13.62 13.12 0.37
N SER A 380 14.48 12.28 0.94
CA SER A 380 14.30 11.69 2.27
C SER A 380 15.47 12.08 3.17
N ILE A 381 15.17 12.59 4.36
CA ILE A 381 16.16 12.96 5.37
C ILE A 381 15.91 12.14 6.64
N ASN A 382 16.95 11.48 7.14
CA ASN A 382 16.91 10.61 8.30
C ASN A 382 17.70 11.23 9.45
N PHE A 383 17.05 11.51 10.57
CA PHE A 383 17.76 11.96 11.77
C PHE A 383 18.31 10.77 12.51
N VAL A 384 19.60 10.76 12.77
CA VAL A 384 20.30 9.69 13.45
C VAL A 384 21.10 10.23 14.62
N THR A 385 21.04 9.51 15.73
CA THR A 385 21.95 9.65 16.85
C THR A 385 22.99 8.55 16.79
N LYS A 386 24.00 8.59 17.68
CA LYS A 386 24.97 7.49 17.80
C LYS A 386 24.32 6.12 18.03
N GLU A 387 23.18 6.11 18.75
CA GLU A 387 22.42 4.90 19.04
C GLU A 387 21.62 4.41 17.81
N ASP A 388 21.25 5.31 16.91
CA ASP A 388 20.46 5.00 15.71
C ASP A 388 21.33 4.53 14.53
N MET A 389 22.66 4.70 14.58
CA MET A 389 23.55 4.33 13.46
C MET A 389 23.46 2.84 13.10
N SER A 390 23.28 1.97 14.08
CA SER A 390 23.09 0.53 13.80
C SER A 390 21.82 0.27 12.98
N LYS A 391 20.72 0.96 13.27
CA LYS A 391 19.46 0.85 12.53
C LYS A 391 19.62 1.40 11.11
N LEU A 392 20.38 2.50 10.93
CA LEU A 392 20.68 3.03 9.60
C LEU A 392 21.46 2.01 8.77
N TYR A 393 22.47 1.36 9.34
CA TYR A 393 23.23 0.30 8.67
C TYR A 393 22.36 -0.92 8.34
N ASP A 394 21.42 -1.29 9.21
CA ASP A 394 20.48 -2.39 8.96
C ASP A 394 19.55 -2.06 7.76
N ILE A 395 19.06 -0.82 7.67
CA ILE A 395 18.27 -0.33 6.53
C ILE A 395 19.10 -0.37 5.24
N GLN A 396 20.32 0.16 5.26
CA GLN A 396 21.22 0.16 4.10
C GLN A 396 21.51 -1.27 3.62
N ARG A 397 21.79 -2.18 4.55
CA ARG A 397 22.03 -3.59 4.24
C ARG A 397 20.76 -4.28 3.69
N PHE A 398 19.60 -3.98 4.29
CA PHE A 398 18.33 -4.60 3.90
C PHE A 398 17.96 -4.27 2.46
N TYR A 399 18.18 -3.01 2.04
CA TYR A 399 17.83 -2.53 0.69
C TYR A 399 19.02 -2.49 -0.27
N ASN A 400 20.22 -2.85 0.18
CA ASN A 400 21.47 -2.75 -0.60
C ASN A 400 21.69 -1.34 -1.17
N ILE A 401 21.47 -0.31 -0.34
CA ILE A 401 21.61 1.10 -0.69
C ILE A 401 22.66 1.80 0.17
N THR A 402 23.12 2.95 -0.33
CA THR A 402 23.92 3.90 0.47
C THR A 402 23.05 5.12 0.75
N ILE A 403 22.94 5.50 2.03
CA ILE A 403 22.32 6.74 2.47
C ILE A 403 23.47 7.70 2.81
N GLU A 404 23.56 8.79 2.08
CA GLU A 404 24.67 9.74 2.22
C GLU A 404 24.40 10.75 3.35
N GLU A 405 25.47 11.35 3.89
CA GLU A 405 25.31 12.47 4.81
C GLU A 405 24.75 13.69 4.06
N LEU A 406 23.84 14.42 4.72
CA LEU A 406 23.21 15.60 4.12
C LEU A 406 24.27 16.68 3.83
N PRO A 407 24.41 17.13 2.59
CA PRO A 407 25.41 18.15 2.24
C PRO A 407 25.08 19.50 2.90
N ALA A 408 26.09 20.29 3.23
CA ALA A 408 25.92 21.61 3.85
C ALA A 408 25.08 22.58 3.00
N ASN A 409 25.11 22.45 1.66
CA ASN A 409 24.32 23.25 0.74
C ASN A 409 23.00 22.54 0.39
N VAL A 410 22.07 22.54 1.31
CA VAL A 410 20.78 21.82 1.20
C VAL A 410 19.85 22.47 0.15
N SER A 411 20.02 23.75 -0.15
CA SER A 411 19.16 24.49 -1.10
C SER A 411 19.24 23.98 -2.55
N GLU A 412 20.27 23.23 -2.91
CA GLU A 412 20.43 22.65 -4.26
C GLU A 412 19.70 21.29 -4.43
N LEU A 413 19.07 20.78 -3.39
CA LEU A 413 18.41 19.47 -3.42
C LEU A 413 16.97 19.53 -3.95
N PHE A 414 16.33 20.72 -3.98
CA PHE A 414 14.92 20.94 -4.30
C PHE A 414 14.70 21.77 -5.55
#